data_41508cda93dc38635a3ef994d63dfa8f
#
_entry.id   41508cda93dc38635a3ef994d63dfa8f
#
_cell.length_a   1.000
_cell.length_b   1.000
_cell.length_c   1.000
_cell.angle_alpha   90.00
_cell.angle_beta   90.00
_cell.angle_gamma   90.00
#
_symmetry.space_group_name_H-M   'P 1'
#
loop_
_entity.id
_entity.type
_entity.pdbx_description
1 polymer ?
#
loop_
_entity_poly.entity_id
_entity_poly.type
_entity_poly.pdbx_seq_one_letter_code
_entity_poly.pdbx_strand_id
1 'polypeptide(L)'
;MSDTPLFHITNLVKQYPAVRAVDNVSLDVNKGDIVFILGPSGSGKSTLLRSLNLLEVPTSGEIFFEGKQINKRGVKVNKHCCNVGMVFQHFNLFPHLTILQNITLAPVKTGRMTKAEAEAKADELLKRIGLYD
;
A
#
# COMPACT_ATOMS: atom_id res chain seq x y z
N MET A 1 -17.48 -18.20 -9.40
CA MET A 1 -16.91 -16.88 -9.03
C MET A 1 -16.59 -16.95 -7.54
N SER A 2 -15.37 -16.68 -7.14
CA SER A 2 -15.02 -16.74 -5.73
C SER A 2 -15.63 -15.52 -5.03
N ASP A 3 -16.59 -15.76 -4.13
CA ASP A 3 -17.21 -14.73 -3.27
C ASP A 3 -16.23 -14.15 -2.20
N THR A 4 -14.93 -14.37 -2.37
CA THR A 4 -13.94 -13.90 -1.40
C THR A 4 -13.55 -12.47 -1.72
N PRO A 5 -13.77 -11.52 -0.81
CA PRO A 5 -13.35 -10.13 -0.99
C PRO A 5 -11.84 -10.04 -1.24
N LEU A 6 -11.41 -9.02 -1.98
CA LEU A 6 -10.00 -8.71 -2.18
C LEU A 6 -9.35 -8.34 -0.83
N PHE A 7 -10.02 -7.44 -0.07
CA PHE A 7 -9.73 -7.19 1.33
C PHE A 7 -10.95 -7.50 2.19
N HIS A 8 -10.73 -8.21 3.28
CA HIS A 8 -11.69 -8.39 4.37
C HIS A 8 -11.04 -7.93 5.66
N ILE A 9 -11.62 -6.92 6.27
CA ILE A 9 -11.10 -6.25 7.46
C ILE A 9 -12.13 -6.40 8.57
N THR A 10 -11.70 -6.89 9.72
CA THR A 10 -12.58 -7.15 10.85
C THR A 10 -12.05 -6.49 12.10
N ASN A 11 -12.88 -5.63 12.70
CA ASN A 11 -12.66 -4.98 13.99
C ASN A 11 -11.25 -4.35 14.12
N LEU A 12 -10.82 -3.66 13.08
CA LEU A 12 -9.49 -3.06 13.02
C LEU A 12 -9.37 -1.91 14.01
N VAL A 13 -8.34 -1.96 14.83
CA VAL A 13 -8.01 -0.91 15.80
C VAL A 13 -6.56 -0.50 15.63
N LYS A 14 -6.32 0.79 15.61
CA LYS A 14 -4.98 1.36 15.77
C LYS A 14 -4.99 2.39 16.89
N GLN A 15 -4.32 2.04 17.97
CA GLN A 15 -4.12 2.86 19.14
C GLN A 15 -2.71 3.42 19.17
N TYR A 16 -2.58 4.72 19.25
CA TYR A 16 -1.36 5.42 19.63
C TYR A 16 -1.43 5.84 21.10
N PRO A 17 -0.32 6.21 21.75
CA PRO A 17 -0.33 6.57 23.19
C PRO A 17 -1.38 7.61 23.57
N ALA A 18 -1.63 8.60 22.71
CA ALA A 18 -2.54 9.71 22.99
C ALA A 18 -3.89 9.61 22.26
N VAL A 19 -4.02 8.75 21.25
CA VAL A 19 -5.23 8.74 20.39
C VAL A 19 -5.48 7.36 19.79
N ARG A 20 -6.76 6.98 19.71
CA ARG A 20 -7.22 5.85 18.92
C ARG A 20 -7.54 6.35 17.52
N ALA A 21 -6.63 6.13 16.59
CA ALA A 21 -6.73 6.65 15.22
C ALA A 21 -7.68 5.83 14.34
N VAL A 22 -7.77 4.52 14.57
CA VAL A 22 -8.74 3.61 13.94
C VAL A 22 -9.45 2.88 15.05
N ASP A 23 -10.77 2.93 15.09
CA ASP A 23 -11.59 2.37 16.15
C ASP A 23 -12.63 1.39 15.59
N ASN A 24 -12.32 0.11 15.74
CA ASN A 24 -13.22 -1.00 15.44
C ASN A 24 -13.82 -0.97 14.03
N VAL A 25 -12.99 -0.72 13.02
CA VAL A 25 -13.41 -0.63 11.62
C VAL A 25 -13.48 -2.01 10.99
N SER A 26 -14.63 -2.32 10.38
CA SER A 26 -14.82 -3.51 9.55
C SER A 26 -15.27 -3.09 8.16
N LEU A 27 -14.68 -3.70 7.13
CA LEU A 27 -14.89 -3.31 5.74
C LEU A 27 -14.52 -4.46 4.81
N ASP A 28 -15.32 -4.67 3.77
CA ASP A 28 -15.00 -5.53 2.65
C ASP A 28 -14.76 -4.69 1.40
N VAL A 29 -13.71 -5.06 0.65
CA VAL A 29 -13.39 -4.48 -0.65
C VAL A 29 -13.29 -5.62 -1.65
N ASN A 30 -14.10 -5.57 -2.68
CA ASN A 30 -14.10 -6.57 -3.73
C ASN A 30 -13.16 -6.17 -4.88
N LYS A 31 -12.83 -7.14 -5.70
CA LYS A 31 -12.04 -6.87 -6.90
C LYS A 31 -12.82 -5.97 -7.86
N GLY A 32 -12.20 -4.86 -8.25
CA GLY A 32 -12.81 -3.87 -9.14
C GLY A 32 -13.54 -2.74 -8.42
N ASP A 33 -13.70 -2.80 -7.09
CA ASP A 33 -14.31 -1.72 -6.33
C ASP A 33 -13.44 -0.45 -6.34
N ILE A 34 -14.14 0.69 -6.34
CA ILE A 34 -13.55 2.00 -6.06
C ILE A 34 -14.15 2.48 -4.74
N VAL A 35 -13.34 2.54 -3.70
CA VAL A 35 -13.79 2.89 -2.35
C VAL A 35 -13.30 4.27 -1.97
N PHE A 36 -14.20 5.14 -1.52
CA PHE A 36 -13.88 6.46 -1.00
C PHE A 36 -14.01 6.47 0.52
N ILE A 37 -12.94 6.92 1.20
CA ILE A 37 -12.93 7.14 2.65
C ILE A 37 -13.02 8.64 2.90
N LEU A 38 -14.13 9.07 3.45
CA LEU A 38 -14.43 10.49 3.71
C LEU A 38 -14.39 10.77 5.21
N GLY A 39 -13.95 11.97 5.56
CA GLY A 39 -13.91 12.42 6.95
C GLY A 39 -13.03 13.66 7.12
N PRO A 40 -13.14 14.36 8.25
CA PRO A 40 -12.33 15.53 8.54
C PRO A 40 -10.84 15.19 8.67
N SER A 41 -9.98 16.21 8.64
CA SER A 41 -8.55 16.04 8.91
C SER A 41 -8.34 15.41 10.29
N GLY A 42 -7.40 14.46 10.40
CA GLY A 42 -7.12 13.76 11.65
C GLY A 42 -8.11 12.65 12.03
N SER A 43 -9.07 12.30 11.16
CA SER A 43 -10.06 11.23 11.45
C SER A 43 -9.53 9.80 11.26
N GLY A 44 -8.24 9.60 10.96
CA GLY A 44 -7.64 8.27 10.85
C GLY A 44 -7.64 7.66 9.45
N LYS A 45 -8.09 8.38 8.41
CA LYS A 45 -8.15 7.86 7.02
C LYS A 45 -6.80 7.33 6.52
N SER A 46 -5.75 8.12 6.68
CA SER A 46 -4.39 7.73 6.26
C SER A 46 -3.84 6.57 7.09
N THR A 47 -4.17 6.52 8.38
CA THR A 47 -3.79 5.42 9.27
C THR A 47 -4.47 4.12 8.85
N LEU A 48 -5.74 4.18 8.50
CA LEU A 48 -6.46 3.02 7.96
C LEU A 48 -5.80 2.51 6.67
N LEU A 49 -5.55 3.38 5.69
CA LEU A 49 -4.89 3.00 4.43
C LEU A 49 -3.49 2.41 4.64
N ARG A 50 -2.69 3.00 5.54
CA ARG A 50 -1.37 2.47 5.88
C ARG A 50 -1.44 1.12 6.59
N SER A 51 -2.49 0.88 7.35
CA SER A 51 -2.72 -0.42 7.99
C SER A 51 -3.02 -1.52 6.97
N LEU A 52 -3.74 -1.21 5.88
CA LEU A 52 -4.01 -2.18 4.80
C LEU A 52 -2.74 -2.61 4.06
N ASN A 53 -1.75 -1.76 4.00
CA ASN A 53 -0.44 -2.09 3.42
C ASN A 53 0.60 -2.51 4.48
N LEU A 54 0.19 -2.66 5.73
CA LEU A 54 1.04 -2.99 6.88
C LEU A 54 2.22 -2.02 7.09
N LEU A 55 2.14 -0.81 6.58
CA LEU A 55 3.06 0.28 6.91
C LEU A 55 2.82 0.78 8.35
N GLU A 56 1.59 0.65 8.82
CA GLU A 56 1.20 0.80 10.22
C GLU A 56 0.67 -0.53 10.72
N VAL A 57 1.32 -1.12 11.69
CA VAL A 57 0.86 -2.39 12.28
C VAL A 57 -0.37 -2.11 13.16
N PRO A 58 -1.51 -2.74 12.88
CA PRO A 58 -2.69 -2.60 13.73
C PRO A 58 -2.43 -3.04 15.16
N THR A 59 -3.11 -2.42 16.10
CA THR A 59 -3.07 -2.82 17.52
C THR A 59 -3.89 -4.09 17.74
N SER A 60 -5.04 -4.21 17.08
CA SER A 60 -5.88 -5.39 17.06
C SER A 60 -6.75 -5.43 15.80
N GLY A 61 -7.51 -6.50 15.64
CA GLY A 61 -8.31 -6.78 14.48
C GLY A 61 -7.55 -7.58 13.43
N GLU A 62 -8.24 -7.97 12.39
CA GLU A 62 -7.71 -8.86 11.37
C GLU A 62 -7.84 -8.24 9.98
N ILE A 63 -6.82 -8.44 9.16
CA ILE A 63 -6.80 -8.03 7.76
C ILE A 63 -6.51 -9.25 6.92
N PHE A 64 -7.44 -9.59 6.05
CA PHE A 64 -7.28 -10.63 5.04
C PHE A 64 -7.13 -9.98 3.66
N PHE A 65 -6.18 -10.47 2.89
CA PHE A 65 -5.97 -10.14 1.50
C PHE A 65 -6.07 -11.40 0.66
N GLU A 66 -6.98 -11.44 -0.30
CA GLU A 66 -7.29 -12.64 -1.10
C GLU A 66 -7.48 -13.90 -0.23
N GLY A 67 -8.24 -13.76 0.86
CA GLY A 67 -8.55 -14.84 1.80
C GLY A 67 -7.41 -15.25 2.74
N LYS A 68 -6.26 -14.58 2.70
CA LYS A 68 -5.11 -14.87 3.56
C LYS A 68 -4.91 -13.76 4.58
N GLN A 69 -4.85 -14.08 5.87
CA GLN A 69 -4.55 -13.11 6.90
C GLN A 69 -3.12 -12.59 6.76
N ILE A 70 -2.98 -11.27 6.61
CA ILE A 70 -1.69 -10.60 6.35
C ILE A 70 -1.04 -10.00 7.60
N ASN A 71 -1.80 -9.72 8.64
CA ASN A 71 -1.31 -9.10 9.88
C ASN A 71 -1.08 -10.08 11.03
N LYS A 72 -0.87 -11.35 10.72
CA LYS A 72 -0.48 -12.36 11.71
C LYS A 72 1.04 -12.54 11.80
N ARG A 73 1.48 -13.09 12.91
CA ARG A 73 2.90 -13.40 13.16
C ARG A 73 3.48 -14.32 12.08
N GLY A 74 4.66 -13.99 11.54
CA GLY A 74 5.33 -14.80 10.53
C GLY A 74 4.98 -14.49 9.07
N VAL A 75 4.08 -13.57 8.82
CA VAL A 75 3.79 -13.11 7.45
C VAL A 75 4.91 -12.19 6.96
N LYS A 76 5.39 -12.44 5.75
CA LYS A 76 6.39 -11.58 5.09
C LYS A 76 5.72 -10.32 4.55
N VAL A 77 5.75 -9.26 5.32
CA VAL A 77 5.16 -7.94 4.98
C VAL A 77 5.66 -7.43 3.62
N ASN A 78 6.96 -7.56 3.34
CA ASN A 78 7.52 -7.12 2.06
C ASN A 78 6.86 -7.79 0.84
N LYS A 79 6.48 -9.06 0.96
CA LYS A 79 5.77 -9.77 -0.12
C LYS A 79 4.36 -9.21 -0.32
N HIS A 80 3.67 -8.85 0.75
CA HIS A 80 2.36 -8.20 0.68
C HIS A 80 2.47 -6.80 0.06
N CYS A 81 3.42 -5.97 0.52
CA CYS A 81 3.65 -4.63 -0.02
C CYS A 81 3.96 -4.62 -1.53
N CYS A 82 4.50 -5.71 -2.07
CA CYS A 82 4.69 -5.86 -3.51
C CYS A 82 3.38 -6.00 -4.31
N ASN A 83 2.29 -6.39 -3.67
CA ASN A 83 0.99 -6.60 -4.32
C ASN A 83 0.04 -5.41 -4.12
N VAL A 84 0.33 -4.53 -3.18
CA VAL A 84 -0.50 -3.37 -2.83
C VAL A 84 0.34 -2.11 -3.01
N GLY A 85 0.03 -1.33 -4.04
CA GLY A 85 0.66 -0.02 -4.25
C GLY A 85 0.01 1.04 -3.38
N MET A 86 0.79 2.04 -2.95
CA MET A 86 0.30 3.20 -2.23
C MET A 86 0.87 4.47 -2.83
N VAL A 87 -0.01 5.45 -3.09
CA VAL A 87 0.38 6.80 -3.47
C VAL A 87 0.27 7.68 -2.23
N PHE A 88 1.41 8.26 -1.82
CA PHE A 88 1.49 9.11 -0.64
C PHE A 88 1.14 10.57 -0.98
N GLN A 89 0.71 11.32 0.02
CA GLN A 89 0.46 12.76 -0.10
C GLN A 89 1.75 13.54 -0.38
N HIS A 90 2.87 13.09 0.15
CA HIS A 90 4.21 13.60 -0.16
C HIS A 90 4.90 12.67 -1.15
N PHE A 91 5.79 13.20 -1.97
CA PHE A 91 6.43 12.46 -3.06
C PHE A 91 7.27 11.26 -2.59
N ASN A 92 7.81 11.30 -1.37
CA ASN A 92 8.61 10.23 -0.75
C ASN A 92 9.73 9.69 -1.65
N LEU A 93 10.36 10.58 -2.41
CA LEU A 93 11.49 10.24 -3.24
C LEU A 93 12.77 10.14 -2.40
N PHE A 94 13.66 9.28 -2.78
CA PHE A 94 15.01 9.22 -2.22
C PHE A 94 15.83 10.39 -2.80
N PRO A 95 16.21 11.40 -1.99
CA PRO A 95 16.81 12.63 -2.51
C PRO A 95 18.23 12.43 -3.07
N HIS A 96 18.90 11.33 -2.70
CA HIS A 96 20.22 10.95 -3.20
C HIS A 96 20.18 10.12 -4.49
N LEU A 97 19.00 9.83 -5.01
CA LEU A 97 18.79 9.08 -6.24
C LEU A 97 18.20 9.98 -7.33
N THR A 98 18.54 9.71 -8.57
CA THR A 98 17.87 10.34 -9.71
C THR A 98 16.42 9.90 -9.83
N ILE A 99 15.61 10.59 -10.62
CA ILE A 99 14.21 10.19 -10.90
C ILE A 99 14.16 8.77 -11.48
N LEU A 100 15.01 8.50 -12.47
CA LEU A 100 15.12 7.17 -13.07
C LEU A 100 15.45 6.09 -12.03
N GLN A 101 16.40 6.36 -11.14
CA GLN A 101 16.77 5.44 -10.07
C GLN A 101 15.64 5.24 -9.05
N ASN A 102 14.88 6.29 -8.72
CA ASN A 102 13.71 6.18 -7.85
C ASN A 102 12.64 5.26 -8.45
N ILE A 103 12.41 5.35 -9.77
CA ILE A 103 11.43 4.51 -10.46
C ILE A 103 11.91 3.05 -10.55
N THR A 104 13.19 2.84 -10.86
CA THR A 104 13.72 1.50 -11.16
C THR A 104 14.12 0.72 -9.91
N LEU A 105 14.33 1.38 -8.77
CA LEU A 105 14.84 0.75 -7.54
C LEU A 105 13.97 -0.41 -7.08
N ALA A 106 12.68 -0.19 -6.92
CA ALA A 106 11.77 -1.20 -6.36
C ALA A 106 11.60 -2.43 -7.26
N PRO A 107 11.29 -2.30 -8.57
CA PRO A 107 11.13 -3.47 -9.43
C PRO A 107 12.41 -4.27 -9.59
N VAL A 108 13.58 -3.64 -9.59
CA VAL A 108 14.87 -4.35 -9.65
C VAL A 108 15.18 -5.04 -8.33
N LYS A 109 15.07 -4.35 -7.20
CA LYS A 109 15.34 -4.94 -5.88
C LYS A 109 14.39 -6.10 -5.50
N THR A 110 13.15 -6.03 -5.95
CA THR A 110 12.18 -7.12 -5.72
C THR A 110 12.29 -8.28 -6.71
N GLY A 111 13.19 -8.18 -7.70
CA GLY A 111 13.39 -9.21 -8.72
C GLY A 111 12.23 -9.33 -9.72
N ARG A 112 11.35 -8.33 -9.79
CA ARG A 112 10.22 -8.31 -10.74
C ARG A 112 10.64 -7.96 -12.16
N MET A 113 11.69 -7.18 -12.29
CA MET A 113 12.28 -6.75 -13.57
C MET A 113 13.79 -6.78 -13.48
N THR A 114 14.44 -7.06 -14.61
CA THR A 114 15.85 -6.79 -14.79
C THR A 114 16.10 -5.28 -14.84
N LYS A 115 17.33 -4.85 -14.65
CA LYS A 115 17.68 -3.42 -14.74
C LYS A 115 17.28 -2.81 -16.09
N ALA A 116 17.58 -3.51 -17.20
CA ALA A 116 17.25 -3.04 -18.55
C ALA A 116 15.73 -2.91 -18.76
N GLU A 117 14.94 -3.88 -18.33
CA GLU A 117 13.47 -3.82 -18.40
C GLU A 117 12.90 -2.67 -17.56
N ALA A 118 13.42 -2.48 -16.35
CA ALA A 118 12.99 -1.40 -15.47
C ALA A 118 13.32 -0.01 -16.04
N GLU A 119 14.50 0.17 -16.63
CA GLU A 119 14.89 1.41 -17.30
C GLU A 119 14.01 1.70 -18.51
N ALA A 120 13.76 0.70 -19.38
CA ALA A 120 12.88 0.85 -20.53
C ALA A 120 11.45 1.22 -20.11
N LYS A 121 10.94 0.60 -19.03
CA LYS A 121 9.62 0.92 -18.50
C LYS A 121 9.55 2.30 -17.85
N ALA A 122 10.61 2.71 -17.18
CA ALA A 122 10.71 4.05 -16.60
C ALA A 122 10.72 5.13 -17.70
N ASP A 123 11.45 4.91 -18.79
CA ASP A 123 11.48 5.82 -19.94
C ASP A 123 10.09 5.96 -20.59
N GLU A 124 9.38 4.84 -20.78
CA GLU A 124 7.99 4.85 -21.26
C GLU A 124 7.09 5.71 -20.36
N LEU A 125 7.19 5.51 -19.04
CA LEU A 125 6.37 6.24 -18.07
C LEU A 125 6.72 7.73 -18.04
N LEU A 126 8.00 8.09 -18.06
CA LEU A 126 8.46 9.48 -18.09
C LEU A 126 8.00 10.21 -19.36
N LYS A 127 8.09 9.55 -20.52
CA LYS A 127 7.55 10.08 -21.79
C LYS A 127 6.04 10.34 -21.68
N ARG A 128 5.30 9.41 -21.09
CA ARG A 128 3.85 9.52 -20.94
C ARG A 128 3.41 10.70 -20.10
N ILE A 129 4.20 11.14 -19.14
CA ILE A 129 3.92 12.30 -18.27
C ILE A 129 4.68 13.57 -18.68
N GLY A 130 5.39 13.55 -19.83
CA GLY A 130 6.11 14.71 -20.34
C GLY A 130 7.39 15.09 -19.60
N LEU A 131 8.03 14.15 -18.92
CA LEU A 131 9.26 14.37 -18.14
C LEU A 131 10.47 13.63 -18.76
N TYR A 132 10.56 13.58 -20.08
CA TYR A 132 11.60 12.82 -20.77
C TYR A 132 12.72 13.68 -21.35
N ASP A 133 12.74 14.95 -21.21
CA ASP A 133 13.80 15.83 -21.76
C ASP A 133 15.04 15.85 -20.88
#